data_6b61cb63fc41ec15ca9bf4fc977e31cb
#
_entry.id   6b61cb63fc41ec15ca9bf4fc977e31cb
#
_cell.length_a   1.000
_cell.length_b   1.000
_cell.length_c   1.000
_cell.angle_alpha   90.00
_cell.angle_beta   90.00
_cell.angle_gamma   90.00
#
_symmetry.space_group_name_H-M   'P 1'
#
loop_
_entity.id
_entity.type
_entity.pdbx_description
1 polymer ?
#
loop_
_entity_poly.entity_id
_entity_poly.type
_entity_poly.pdbx_seq_one_letter_code
_entity_poly.pdbx_strand_id
1 'polypeptide(L)'
;MCIRDSLKEGQALFGNANVLHAGYMYHNRDCEYIPVTFDPKLVYGFSGSILFQKYTEPVLRSFSLSAVPLDLTCTWHHAAIEDIRKLIELDSQRTPMYEFEIIACLQHFWKILCAHVLSDVSAPSGQDEENYRRIRKIMSYIAEHYSEKILLDDVARLIHLSPSECSRLFKKCMNITLFGYIQEYRIERSLEYLEDSSCSITEAGLLSGFSDSNYYTKVFTRIKGCTPRQYRKNQEQ
;
A
#
# COMPACT_ATOMS: atom_id res chain seq x y z
N MET A 1 6.89 -5.54 3.60
CA MET A 1 8.15 -5.36 2.88
C MET A 1 8.20 -3.92 2.46
N CYS A 2 9.06 -3.13 3.05
CA CYS A 2 9.32 -1.80 2.52
C CYS A 2 10.14 -2.04 1.25
N ILE A 3 9.52 -1.86 0.08
CA ILE A 3 10.23 -2.01 -1.19
C ILE A 3 11.07 -0.75 -1.31
N ARG A 4 12.37 -0.91 -1.14
CA ARG A 4 13.36 0.16 -1.36
C ARG A 4 13.89 0.09 -2.80
N ASP A 5 13.01 -0.06 -3.75
CA ASP A 5 13.39 -0.02 -5.15
C ASP A 5 13.20 1.40 -5.67
N SER A 6 14.23 1.94 -6.30
CA SER A 6 14.13 3.22 -6.99
C SER A 6 13.52 3.00 -8.36
N LEU A 7 12.33 3.55 -8.60
CA LEU A 7 11.74 3.62 -9.92
C LEU A 7 12.43 4.71 -10.74
N LYS A 8 12.65 4.42 -12.01
CA LYS A 8 13.13 5.38 -13.01
C LYS A 8 11.96 5.81 -13.91
N GLU A 9 12.16 6.88 -14.64
CA GLU A 9 11.20 7.32 -15.64
C GLU A 9 10.79 6.16 -16.57
N GLY A 10 9.51 6.04 -16.84
CA GLY A 10 8.95 4.99 -17.68
C GLY A 10 8.77 3.62 -17.01
N GLN A 11 9.20 3.45 -15.76
CA GLN A 11 8.97 2.25 -14.97
C GLN A 11 7.70 2.36 -14.12
N ALA A 12 7.16 1.23 -13.70
CA ALA A 12 6.02 1.17 -12.81
C ALA A 12 6.21 0.15 -11.68
N LEU A 13 5.35 0.20 -10.68
CA LEU A 13 5.32 -0.76 -9.58
C LEU A 13 3.88 -1.23 -9.37
N PHE A 14 3.65 -2.52 -9.47
CA PHE A 14 2.42 -3.10 -8.94
C PHE A 14 2.56 -3.29 -7.43
N GLY A 15 1.69 -2.67 -6.65
CA GLY A 15 1.55 -2.91 -5.22
C GLY A 15 0.35 -3.79 -4.95
N ASN A 16 0.55 -4.92 -4.27
CA ASN A 16 -0.55 -5.81 -3.93
C ASN A 16 -1.42 -5.24 -2.80
N ALA A 17 -2.64 -5.75 -2.64
CA ALA A 17 -3.53 -5.37 -1.56
C ALA A 17 -2.89 -5.57 -0.17
N ASN A 18 -3.21 -4.67 0.75
CA ASN A 18 -2.74 -4.70 2.15
C ASN A 18 -1.21 -4.53 2.32
N VAL A 19 -0.54 -3.98 1.34
CA VAL A 19 0.89 -3.61 1.44
C VAL A 19 0.99 -2.12 1.68
N LEU A 20 1.59 -1.72 2.80
CA LEU A 20 1.93 -0.33 3.03
C LEU A 20 3.08 0.05 2.08
N HIS A 21 2.85 1.07 1.28
CA HIS A 21 3.86 1.63 0.37
C HIS A 21 3.90 3.14 0.53
N ALA A 22 5.10 3.69 0.47
CA ALA A 22 5.33 5.12 0.48
C ALA A 22 6.39 5.45 -0.56
N GLY A 23 6.15 6.50 -1.33
CA GLY A 23 7.11 7.04 -2.30
C GLY A 23 7.97 8.13 -1.65
N TYR A 24 9.26 8.12 -1.92
CA TYR A 24 10.20 9.15 -1.48
C TYR A 24 11.00 9.66 -2.67
N MET A 25 11.24 10.98 -2.70
CA MET A 25 12.15 11.57 -3.68
C MET A 25 13.57 11.03 -3.47
N TYR A 26 14.19 10.53 -4.54
CA TYR A 26 15.55 10.04 -4.50
C TYR A 26 16.53 11.20 -4.63
N HIS A 27 17.41 11.37 -3.65
CA HIS A 27 18.40 12.46 -3.60
C HIS A 27 17.83 13.88 -3.76
N ASN A 28 16.65 14.15 -3.21
CA ASN A 28 16.01 15.46 -3.26
C ASN A 28 15.77 15.98 -4.69
N ARG A 29 15.59 15.08 -5.66
CA ARG A 29 15.19 15.43 -7.04
C ARG A 29 13.68 15.35 -7.14
N ASP A 30 13.10 16.30 -7.84
CA ASP A 30 11.68 16.28 -8.14
C ASP A 30 11.31 14.98 -8.84
N CYS A 31 10.28 14.34 -8.34
CA CYS A 31 9.74 13.10 -8.89
C CYS A 31 8.22 13.22 -8.95
N GLU A 32 7.68 13.13 -10.13
CA GLU A 32 6.26 13.01 -10.35
C GLU A 32 5.92 11.54 -10.59
N TYR A 33 4.95 11.00 -9.87
CA TYR A 33 4.40 9.66 -10.11
C TYR A 33 2.88 9.72 -10.14
N ILE A 34 2.28 8.88 -10.96
CA ILE A 34 0.82 8.80 -11.11
C ILE A 34 0.36 7.50 -10.44
N PRO A 35 -0.36 7.57 -9.31
CA PRO A 35 -0.92 6.39 -8.67
C PRO A 35 -2.20 5.95 -9.41
N VAL A 36 -2.25 4.69 -9.82
CA VAL A 36 -3.48 4.06 -10.34
C VAL A 36 -4.01 3.11 -9.27
N THR A 37 -5.07 3.54 -8.57
CA THR A 37 -5.71 2.75 -7.51
C THR A 37 -7.09 2.30 -7.97
N PHE A 38 -7.40 1.01 -7.81
CA PHE A 38 -8.69 0.46 -8.19
C PHE A 38 -9.18 -0.62 -7.23
N ASP A 39 -10.49 -0.78 -7.12
CA ASP A 39 -11.08 -1.94 -6.43
C ASP A 39 -10.91 -3.18 -7.33
N PRO A 40 -10.27 -4.25 -6.84
CA PRO A 40 -10.12 -5.49 -7.61
C PRO A 40 -11.45 -6.08 -8.13
N LYS A 41 -12.59 -5.68 -7.57
CA LYS A 41 -13.93 -6.05 -8.09
C LYS A 41 -14.14 -5.63 -9.53
N LEU A 42 -13.50 -4.55 -9.99
CA LEU A 42 -13.54 -4.15 -11.41
C LEU A 42 -12.96 -5.22 -12.33
N VAL A 43 -12.05 -6.04 -11.83
CA VAL A 43 -11.42 -7.12 -12.60
C VAL A 43 -12.26 -8.40 -12.54
N TYR A 44 -12.70 -8.81 -11.33
CA TYR A 44 -13.33 -10.13 -11.14
C TYR A 44 -14.86 -10.12 -11.03
N GLY A 45 -15.49 -8.95 -10.87
CA GLY A 45 -16.94 -8.76 -10.76
C GLY A 45 -17.48 -9.14 -9.37
N PHE A 46 -17.63 -10.43 -9.08
CA PHE A 46 -18.16 -10.93 -7.81
C PHE A 46 -17.34 -12.09 -7.25
N SER A 47 -17.37 -12.28 -5.92
CA SER A 47 -16.51 -13.22 -5.20
C SER A 47 -16.73 -14.71 -5.51
N GLY A 48 -17.84 -15.07 -6.16
CA GLY A 48 -18.09 -16.42 -6.66
C GLY A 48 -17.60 -16.67 -8.09
N SER A 49 -17.04 -15.64 -8.77
CA SER A 49 -16.59 -15.79 -10.15
C SER A 49 -15.33 -16.64 -10.28
N ILE A 50 -15.17 -17.28 -11.44
CA ILE A 50 -13.94 -18.02 -11.77
C ILE A 50 -12.71 -17.09 -11.79
N LEU A 51 -12.89 -15.81 -12.18
CA LEU A 51 -11.84 -14.80 -12.19
C LEU A 51 -11.35 -14.50 -10.78
N PHE A 52 -12.26 -14.46 -9.80
CA PHE A 52 -11.89 -14.30 -8.40
C PHE A 52 -11.13 -15.53 -7.90
N GLN A 53 -11.79 -16.70 -7.91
CA GLN A 53 -11.28 -17.91 -7.26
C GLN A 53 -9.92 -18.38 -7.84
N LYS A 54 -9.78 -18.33 -9.15
CA LYS A 54 -8.61 -18.89 -9.83
C LYS A 54 -7.46 -17.89 -10.01
N TYR A 55 -7.75 -16.60 -10.21
CA TYR A 55 -6.76 -15.64 -10.66
C TYR A 55 -6.55 -14.47 -9.71
N THR A 56 -7.59 -14.02 -9.02
CA THR A 56 -7.48 -12.79 -8.20
C THR A 56 -7.21 -13.11 -6.74
N GLU A 57 -7.97 -14.03 -6.15
CA GLU A 57 -7.82 -14.40 -4.76
C GLU A 57 -6.42 -14.89 -4.40
N PRO A 58 -5.77 -15.79 -5.19
CA PRO A 58 -4.40 -16.22 -4.90
C PRO A 58 -3.40 -15.06 -4.86
N VAL A 59 -3.50 -14.11 -5.79
CA VAL A 59 -2.64 -12.91 -5.83
C VAL A 59 -2.90 -12.04 -4.61
N LEU A 60 -4.16 -11.67 -4.35
CA LEU A 60 -4.52 -10.78 -3.25
C LEU A 60 -4.18 -11.35 -1.87
N ARG A 61 -4.20 -12.68 -1.69
CA ARG A 61 -3.88 -13.35 -0.44
C ARG A 61 -2.39 -13.67 -0.27
N SER A 62 -1.58 -13.48 -1.30
CA SER A 62 -0.15 -13.79 -1.24
C SER A 62 0.62 -12.74 -0.46
N PHE A 63 1.20 -13.13 0.67
CA PHE A 63 2.15 -12.28 1.41
C PHE A 63 3.54 -12.25 0.78
N SER A 64 3.91 -13.27 0.01
CA SER A 64 5.18 -13.30 -0.72
C SER A 64 5.18 -12.33 -1.90
N LEU A 65 4.01 -12.12 -2.52
CA LEU A 65 3.82 -11.18 -3.61
C LEU A 65 3.36 -9.81 -3.07
N SER A 66 4.24 -9.10 -2.41
CA SER A 66 3.93 -7.76 -1.89
C SER A 66 3.93 -6.69 -2.97
N ALA A 67 4.85 -6.78 -3.93
CA ALA A 67 4.90 -5.91 -5.09
C ALA A 67 5.69 -6.54 -6.23
N VAL A 68 5.48 -6.01 -7.44
CA VAL A 68 6.18 -6.40 -8.65
C VAL A 68 6.71 -5.15 -9.33
N PRO A 69 8.03 -4.95 -9.36
CA PRO A 69 8.61 -3.88 -10.17
C PRO A 69 8.42 -4.22 -11.66
N LEU A 70 7.95 -3.25 -12.41
CA LEU A 70 7.78 -3.33 -13.86
C LEU A 70 8.82 -2.43 -14.51
N ASP A 71 9.83 -3.04 -15.07
CA ASP A 71 10.93 -2.35 -15.76
C ASP A 71 10.84 -2.55 -17.28
N LEU A 72 11.76 -1.92 -18.01
CA LEU A 72 11.79 -2.00 -19.46
C LEU A 72 12.66 -3.16 -19.99
N THR A 73 13.04 -4.13 -19.17
CA THR A 73 13.92 -5.25 -19.56
C THR A 73 13.13 -6.47 -20.03
N CYS A 74 11.90 -6.66 -19.54
CA CYS A 74 11.03 -7.78 -19.87
C CYS A 74 9.90 -7.39 -20.81
N THR A 75 9.61 -8.24 -21.80
CA THR A 75 8.53 -8.00 -22.77
C THR A 75 7.15 -7.88 -22.14
N TRP A 76 6.85 -8.70 -21.12
CA TRP A 76 5.56 -8.62 -20.45
C TRP A 76 5.43 -7.37 -19.53
N HIS A 77 6.56 -6.86 -18.99
CA HIS A 77 6.57 -5.58 -18.29
C HIS A 77 6.18 -4.43 -19.21
N HIS A 78 6.69 -4.43 -20.46
CA HIS A 78 6.28 -3.43 -21.46
C HIS A 78 4.77 -3.46 -21.68
N ALA A 79 4.18 -4.65 -21.90
CA ALA A 79 2.74 -4.76 -22.11
C ALA A 79 1.93 -4.27 -20.88
N ALA A 80 2.37 -4.59 -19.67
CA ALA A 80 1.74 -4.11 -18.44
C ALA A 80 1.87 -2.59 -18.27
N ILE A 81 3.03 -2.01 -18.58
CA ILE A 81 3.26 -0.56 -18.54
C ILE A 81 2.40 0.17 -19.58
N GLU A 82 2.25 -0.39 -20.78
CA GLU A 82 1.37 0.18 -21.81
C GLU A 82 -0.10 0.19 -21.37
N ASP A 83 -0.58 -0.86 -20.69
CA ASP A 83 -1.92 -0.84 -20.09
C ASP A 83 -2.06 0.27 -19.05
N ILE A 84 -1.05 0.47 -18.19
CA ILE A 84 -1.07 1.56 -17.19
C ILE A 84 -1.11 2.94 -17.89
N ARG A 85 -0.32 3.15 -18.94
CA ARG A 85 -0.34 4.40 -19.72
C ARG A 85 -1.70 4.64 -20.36
N LYS A 86 -2.29 3.59 -20.93
CA LYS A 86 -3.62 3.66 -21.52
C LYS A 86 -4.68 4.01 -20.48
N LEU A 87 -4.61 3.48 -19.27
CA LEU A 87 -5.52 3.84 -18.17
C LEU A 87 -5.44 5.33 -17.83
N ILE A 88 -4.23 5.88 -17.74
CA ILE A 88 -3.99 7.30 -17.48
C ILE A 88 -4.56 8.17 -18.61
N GLU A 89 -4.34 7.78 -19.86
CA GLU A 89 -4.87 8.48 -21.02
C GLU A 89 -6.41 8.47 -21.06
N LEU A 90 -7.03 7.32 -20.83
CA LEU A 90 -8.49 7.17 -20.79
C LEU A 90 -9.11 8.05 -19.70
N ASP A 91 -8.52 8.10 -18.50
CA ASP A 91 -9.03 8.96 -17.42
C ASP A 91 -8.83 10.46 -17.74
N SER A 92 -7.77 10.82 -18.46
CA SER A 92 -7.53 12.22 -18.85
C SER A 92 -8.48 12.69 -19.95
N GLN A 93 -8.80 11.84 -20.94
CA GLN A 93 -9.62 12.20 -22.09
C GLN A 93 -11.12 12.09 -21.83
N ARG A 94 -11.56 11.15 -21.00
CA ARG A 94 -12.96 10.88 -20.60
C ARG A 94 -13.93 10.90 -21.77
N THR A 95 -13.57 10.22 -22.86
CA THR A 95 -14.48 10.04 -24.00
C THR A 95 -15.74 9.27 -23.62
N PRO A 96 -16.86 9.38 -24.37
CA PRO A 96 -18.06 8.61 -24.05
C PRO A 96 -17.79 7.12 -23.90
N MET A 97 -18.26 6.51 -22.80
CA MET A 97 -18.08 5.09 -22.41
C MET A 97 -16.64 4.69 -22.08
N TYR A 98 -15.75 5.63 -21.76
CA TYR A 98 -14.36 5.35 -21.37
C TYR A 98 -14.24 4.40 -20.16
N GLU A 99 -15.28 4.32 -19.31
CA GLU A 99 -15.33 3.41 -18.16
C GLU A 99 -15.26 1.94 -18.57
N PHE A 100 -15.88 1.57 -19.70
CA PHE A 100 -15.78 0.22 -20.26
C PHE A 100 -14.36 -0.08 -20.74
N GLU A 101 -13.72 0.91 -21.37
CA GLU A 101 -12.33 0.78 -21.82
C GLU A 101 -11.36 0.65 -20.62
N ILE A 102 -11.61 1.39 -19.53
CA ILE A 102 -10.85 1.25 -18.29
C ILE A 102 -10.97 -0.17 -17.75
N ILE A 103 -12.19 -0.73 -17.63
CA ILE A 103 -12.41 -2.08 -17.13
C ILE A 103 -11.70 -3.11 -18.02
N ALA A 104 -11.82 -2.99 -19.33
CA ALA A 104 -11.16 -3.88 -20.29
C ALA A 104 -9.62 -3.81 -20.15
N CYS A 105 -9.07 -2.62 -19.99
CA CYS A 105 -7.64 -2.39 -19.80
C CYS A 105 -7.15 -2.96 -18.46
N LEU A 106 -7.88 -2.76 -17.37
CA LEU A 106 -7.58 -3.35 -16.06
C LEU A 106 -7.61 -4.88 -16.10
N GLN A 107 -8.57 -5.48 -16.80
CA GLN A 107 -8.64 -6.93 -16.98
C GLN A 107 -7.49 -7.47 -17.81
N HIS A 108 -7.06 -6.74 -18.84
CA HIS A 108 -5.90 -7.10 -19.66
C HIS A 108 -4.60 -7.04 -18.85
N PHE A 109 -4.38 -5.92 -18.13
CA PHE A 109 -3.27 -5.79 -17.19
C PHE A 109 -3.23 -6.93 -16.18
N TRP A 110 -4.38 -7.25 -15.54
CA TRP A 110 -4.47 -8.32 -14.54
C TRP A 110 -4.18 -9.69 -15.14
N LYS A 111 -4.65 -9.95 -16.36
CA LYS A 111 -4.34 -11.18 -17.10
C LYS A 111 -2.83 -11.34 -17.33
N ILE A 112 -2.16 -10.27 -17.76
CA ILE A 112 -0.70 -10.27 -17.96
C ILE A 112 0.01 -10.53 -16.63
N LEU A 113 -0.33 -9.80 -15.59
CA LEU A 113 0.24 -9.98 -14.26
C LEU A 113 0.09 -11.44 -13.80
N CYS A 114 -1.13 -11.97 -13.80
CA CYS A 114 -1.41 -13.33 -13.36
C CYS A 114 -0.64 -14.38 -14.14
N ALA A 115 -0.46 -14.21 -15.44
CA ALA A 115 0.29 -15.15 -16.29
C ALA A 115 1.75 -15.32 -15.85
N HIS A 116 2.31 -14.30 -15.18
CA HIS A 116 3.71 -14.29 -14.77
C HIS A 116 3.95 -14.46 -13.27
N VAL A 117 2.95 -14.11 -12.44
CA VAL A 117 3.14 -14.20 -10.98
C VAL A 117 2.47 -15.40 -10.33
N LEU A 118 1.48 -16.04 -10.96
CA LEU A 118 0.73 -17.15 -10.35
C LEU A 118 1.58 -18.40 -10.13
N SER A 119 2.61 -18.63 -10.92
CA SER A 119 3.54 -19.75 -10.71
C SER A 119 4.32 -19.60 -9.39
N ASP A 120 4.55 -18.38 -8.97
CA ASP A 120 5.34 -18.05 -7.77
C ASP A 120 4.44 -17.93 -6.53
N VAL A 121 3.13 -17.86 -6.75
CA VAL A 121 2.12 -17.87 -5.70
C VAL A 121 1.78 -19.31 -5.33
N SER A 122 2.37 -19.81 -4.25
CA SER A 122 1.98 -21.11 -3.68
C SER A 122 0.49 -21.11 -3.33
N ALA A 123 -0.21 -22.20 -3.59
CA ALA A 123 -1.58 -22.36 -3.14
C ALA A 123 -1.64 -22.11 -1.62
N PRO A 124 -2.51 -21.19 -1.15
CA PRO A 124 -2.55 -20.85 0.27
C PRO A 124 -2.87 -22.11 1.09
N SER A 125 -2.03 -22.43 2.06
CA SER A 125 -2.37 -23.43 3.06
C SER A 125 -3.51 -22.89 3.94
N GLY A 126 -4.28 -23.75 4.60
CA GLY A 126 -5.31 -23.29 5.55
C GLY A 126 -4.74 -22.37 6.64
N GLN A 127 -3.45 -22.55 6.97
CA GLN A 127 -2.73 -21.68 7.89
C GLN A 127 -2.45 -20.29 7.28
N ASP A 128 -2.16 -20.21 5.99
CA ASP A 128 -1.92 -18.93 5.30
C ASP A 128 -3.23 -18.15 5.18
N GLU A 129 -4.34 -18.82 4.94
CA GLU A 129 -5.66 -18.20 4.93
C GLU A 129 -6.03 -17.59 6.30
N GLU A 130 -5.80 -18.34 7.38
CA GLU A 130 -6.02 -17.85 8.73
C GLU A 130 -5.09 -16.68 9.08
N ASN A 131 -3.82 -16.76 8.70
CA ASN A 131 -2.86 -15.68 8.87
C ASN A 131 -3.29 -14.41 8.10
N TYR A 132 -3.75 -14.56 6.86
CA TYR A 132 -4.30 -13.46 6.07
C TYR A 132 -5.48 -12.78 6.78
N ARG A 133 -6.44 -13.58 7.27
CA ARG A 133 -7.60 -13.08 8.01
C ARG A 133 -7.20 -12.30 9.26
N ARG A 134 -6.22 -12.85 10.02
CA ARG A 134 -5.67 -12.19 11.21
C ARG A 134 -5.00 -10.87 10.89
N ILE A 135 -4.15 -10.83 9.87
CA ILE A 135 -3.47 -9.58 9.46
C ILE A 135 -4.48 -8.53 9.01
N ARG A 136 -5.49 -8.89 8.22
CA ARG A 136 -6.55 -7.95 7.84
C ARG A 136 -7.29 -7.36 9.04
N LYS A 137 -7.61 -8.17 10.06
CA LYS A 137 -8.22 -7.68 11.30
C LYS A 137 -7.32 -6.68 12.02
N ILE A 138 -6.01 -6.98 12.11
CA ILE A 138 -5.04 -6.05 12.71
C ILE A 138 -5.00 -4.73 11.95
N MET A 139 -4.94 -4.77 10.61
CA MET A 139 -4.87 -3.57 9.78
C MET A 139 -6.14 -2.72 9.89
N SER A 140 -7.34 -3.33 9.87
CA SER A 140 -8.60 -2.61 10.11
C SER A 140 -8.63 -1.96 11.49
N TYR A 141 -8.23 -2.69 12.52
CA TYR A 141 -8.15 -2.16 13.88
C TYR A 141 -7.20 -0.95 13.98
N ILE A 142 -6.03 -1.04 13.34
CA ILE A 142 -5.09 0.09 13.30
C ILE A 142 -5.70 1.28 12.56
N ALA A 143 -6.37 1.06 11.43
CA ALA A 143 -7.00 2.12 10.65
C ALA A 143 -8.13 2.84 11.43
N GLU A 144 -8.85 2.12 12.29
CA GLU A 144 -9.92 2.66 13.12
C GLU A 144 -9.41 3.36 14.38
N HIS A 145 -8.26 2.91 14.93
CA HIS A 145 -7.76 3.35 16.24
C HIS A 145 -6.37 4.00 16.21
N TYR A 146 -5.84 4.36 15.02
CA TYR A 146 -4.46 4.86 14.90
C TYR A 146 -4.18 6.11 15.74
N SER A 147 -5.17 6.96 15.94
CA SER A 147 -5.03 8.19 16.76
C SER A 147 -5.01 7.91 18.27
N GLU A 148 -5.39 6.71 18.69
CA GLU A 148 -5.46 6.31 20.10
C GLU A 148 -4.22 5.52 20.53
N LYS A 149 -4.14 5.21 21.84
CA LYS A 149 -3.09 4.33 22.38
C LYS A 149 -3.39 2.88 22.02
N ILE A 150 -2.66 2.31 21.08
CA ILE A 150 -2.74 0.90 20.71
C ILE A 150 -1.77 0.09 21.56
N LEU A 151 -2.28 -0.92 22.30
CA LEU A 151 -1.47 -1.87 23.07
C LEU A 151 -1.36 -3.19 22.31
N LEU A 152 -0.19 -3.84 22.42
CA LEU A 152 0.04 -5.14 21.80
C LEU A 152 -0.94 -6.20 22.30
N ASP A 153 -1.30 -6.15 23.59
CA ASP A 153 -2.24 -7.08 24.21
C ASP A 153 -3.65 -6.98 23.61
N ASP A 154 -4.09 -5.76 23.24
CA ASP A 154 -5.40 -5.55 22.61
C ASP A 154 -5.43 -6.14 21.22
N VAL A 155 -4.38 -5.89 20.44
CA VAL A 155 -4.22 -6.45 19.08
C VAL A 155 -4.11 -7.97 19.12
N ALA A 156 -3.38 -8.53 20.08
CA ALA A 156 -3.21 -9.97 20.23
C ALA A 156 -4.55 -10.66 20.60
N ARG A 157 -5.33 -10.05 21.52
CA ARG A 157 -6.67 -10.53 21.89
C ARG A 157 -7.64 -10.53 20.69
N LEU A 158 -7.59 -9.49 19.84
CA LEU A 158 -8.43 -9.37 18.66
C LEU A 158 -8.30 -10.57 17.70
N ILE A 159 -7.12 -11.17 17.64
CA ILE A 159 -6.80 -12.28 16.72
C ILE A 159 -6.62 -13.62 17.46
N HIS A 160 -6.96 -13.68 18.75
CA HIS A 160 -6.86 -14.87 19.61
C HIS A 160 -5.44 -15.48 19.63
N LEU A 161 -4.41 -14.64 19.77
CA LEU A 161 -3.02 -15.05 19.94
C LEU A 161 -2.41 -14.42 21.20
N SER A 162 -1.30 -15.01 21.67
CA SER A 162 -0.46 -14.33 22.66
C SER A 162 0.26 -13.11 22.02
N PRO A 163 0.67 -12.11 22.82
CA PRO A 163 1.41 -10.95 22.33
C PRO A 163 2.67 -11.31 21.53
N SER A 164 3.40 -12.32 21.96
CA SER A 164 4.60 -12.79 21.29
C SER A 164 4.30 -13.46 19.95
N GLU A 165 3.23 -14.25 19.85
CA GLU A 165 2.78 -14.87 18.59
C GLU A 165 2.24 -13.82 17.64
N CYS A 166 1.47 -12.85 18.12
CA CYS A 166 0.99 -11.71 17.34
C CYS A 166 2.15 -10.94 16.72
N SER A 167 3.17 -10.59 17.51
CA SER A 167 4.37 -9.88 17.02
C SER A 167 5.13 -10.67 15.97
N ARG A 168 5.31 -11.99 16.19
CA ARG A 168 5.99 -12.87 15.22
C ARG A 168 5.20 -13.02 13.92
N LEU A 169 3.89 -13.25 14.04
CA LEU A 169 2.99 -13.36 12.89
C LEU A 169 3.04 -12.08 12.05
N PHE A 170 2.85 -10.92 12.70
CA PHE A 170 2.83 -9.64 12.00
C PHE A 170 4.17 -9.40 11.29
N LYS A 171 5.30 -9.58 11.99
CA LYS A 171 6.63 -9.39 11.40
C LYS A 171 6.91 -10.38 10.26
N LYS A 172 6.45 -11.64 10.38
CA LYS A 172 6.60 -12.65 9.33
C LYS A 172 5.81 -12.27 8.07
N CYS A 173 4.55 -11.84 8.23
CA CYS A 173 3.67 -11.56 7.10
C CYS A 173 3.95 -10.18 6.47
N MET A 174 4.25 -9.16 7.29
CA MET A 174 4.39 -7.77 6.84
C MET A 174 5.87 -7.33 6.70
N ASN A 175 6.82 -8.15 7.13
CA ASN A 175 8.26 -7.87 7.17
C ASN A 175 8.64 -6.58 7.92
N ILE A 176 7.74 -6.08 8.75
CA ILE A 176 7.89 -4.92 9.64
C ILE A 176 7.30 -5.26 11.00
N THR A 177 7.79 -4.63 12.06
CA THR A 177 7.17 -4.80 13.39
C THR A 177 5.80 -4.13 13.45
N LEU A 178 4.88 -4.62 14.29
CA LEU A 178 3.57 -4.03 14.49
C LEU A 178 3.65 -2.53 14.82
N PHE A 179 4.51 -2.16 15.77
CA PHE A 179 4.68 -0.74 16.13
C PHE A 179 5.38 0.08 15.05
N GLY A 180 6.28 -0.53 14.27
CA GLY A 180 6.84 0.12 13.09
C GLY A 180 5.76 0.47 12.07
N TYR A 181 4.86 -0.48 11.79
CA TYR A 181 3.71 -0.26 10.90
C TYR A 181 2.77 0.83 11.43
N ILE A 182 2.43 0.80 12.73
CA ILE A 182 1.59 1.85 13.35
C ILE A 182 2.24 3.23 13.19
N GLN A 183 3.56 3.34 13.40
CA GLN A 183 4.27 4.61 13.20
C GLN A 183 4.22 5.08 11.75
N GLU A 184 4.48 4.19 10.79
CA GLU A 184 4.38 4.53 9.36
C GLU A 184 2.96 4.96 9.00
N TYR A 185 1.95 4.24 9.45
CA TYR A 185 0.54 4.57 9.22
C TYR A 185 0.18 5.95 9.78
N ARG A 186 0.58 6.25 11.02
CA ARG A 186 0.37 7.56 11.65
C ARG A 186 1.06 8.70 10.89
N ILE A 187 2.27 8.48 10.39
CA ILE A 187 2.98 9.48 9.60
C ILE A 187 2.22 9.74 8.28
N GLU A 188 1.76 8.70 7.59
CA GLU A 188 0.95 8.89 6.37
C GLU A 188 -0.33 9.67 6.66
N ARG A 189 -1.06 9.34 7.73
CA ARG A 189 -2.26 10.09 8.14
C ARG A 189 -1.95 11.54 8.57
N SER A 190 -0.76 11.78 9.09
CA SER A 190 -0.35 13.14 9.49
C SER A 190 -0.16 14.10 8.31
N LEU A 191 0.04 13.59 7.09
CA LEU A 191 0.21 14.42 5.90
C LEU A 191 -1.04 15.23 5.60
N GLU A 192 -2.24 14.66 5.77
CA GLU A 192 -3.53 15.33 5.59
C GLU A 192 -3.65 16.56 6.52
N TYR A 193 -3.19 16.45 7.77
CA TYR A 193 -3.16 17.57 8.71
C TYR A 193 -2.04 18.58 8.38
N LEU A 194 -0.96 18.15 7.75
CA LEU A 194 0.12 19.06 7.34
C LEU A 194 -0.25 19.90 6.11
N GLU A 195 -1.16 19.43 5.27
CA GLU A 195 -1.70 20.20 4.13
C GLU A 195 -2.62 21.33 4.58
N ASP A 196 -3.26 21.20 5.74
CA ASP A 196 -4.04 22.27 6.35
C ASP A 196 -3.10 23.30 7.04
N SER A 197 -2.99 24.51 6.46
CA SER A 197 -2.16 25.60 6.99
C SER A 197 -2.61 26.08 8.36
N SER A 198 -3.88 25.87 8.75
CA SER A 198 -4.42 26.23 10.06
C SER A 198 -3.99 25.28 11.18
N CYS A 199 -3.60 24.04 10.84
CA CYS A 199 -3.14 23.03 11.78
C CYS A 199 -1.64 23.20 12.08
N SER A 200 -1.25 23.36 13.31
CA SER A 200 0.16 23.42 13.69
C SER A 200 0.86 22.07 13.53
N ILE A 201 2.20 22.06 13.41
CA ILE A 201 2.99 20.82 13.35
C ILE A 201 2.77 19.94 14.60
N THR A 202 2.63 20.57 15.77
CA THR A 202 2.37 19.86 17.03
C THR A 202 0.97 19.21 17.02
N GLU A 203 -0.05 19.94 16.57
CA GLU A 203 -1.41 19.41 16.44
C GLU A 203 -1.48 18.26 15.42
N ALA A 204 -0.84 18.40 14.27
CA ALA A 204 -0.77 17.33 13.28
C ALA A 204 -0.21 16.02 13.88
N GLY A 205 0.84 16.11 14.69
CA GLY A 205 1.39 14.98 15.43
C GLY A 205 0.40 14.38 16.43
N LEU A 206 -0.25 15.23 17.25
CA LEU A 206 -1.21 14.79 18.27
C LEU A 206 -2.44 14.13 17.63
N LEU A 207 -3.04 14.74 16.62
CA LEU A 207 -4.21 14.21 15.87
C LEU A 207 -3.89 12.87 15.19
N SER A 208 -2.64 12.67 14.83
CA SER A 208 -2.17 11.41 14.24
C SER A 208 -1.80 10.34 15.28
N GLY A 209 -2.02 10.60 16.57
CA GLY A 209 -1.82 9.64 17.67
C GLY A 209 -0.42 9.62 18.28
N PHE A 210 0.42 10.61 18.01
CA PHE A 210 1.69 10.79 18.74
C PHE A 210 1.44 11.57 20.02
N SER A 211 1.91 11.04 21.14
CA SER A 211 1.78 11.70 22.45
C SER A 211 2.82 12.81 22.69
N ASP A 212 3.85 12.89 21.87
CA ASP A 212 4.96 13.82 21.99
C ASP A 212 5.39 14.37 20.61
N SER A 213 5.46 15.69 20.48
CA SER A 213 5.76 16.35 19.21
C SER A 213 7.22 16.21 18.78
N ASN A 214 8.16 16.06 19.73
CA ASN A 214 9.56 15.82 19.41
C ASN A 214 9.73 14.39 18.88
N TYR A 215 9.03 13.43 19.49
CA TYR A 215 9.00 12.06 19.03
C TYR A 215 8.35 11.96 17.63
N TYR A 216 7.23 12.66 17.41
CA TYR A 216 6.61 12.79 16.08
C TYR A 216 7.61 13.28 15.05
N THR A 217 8.27 14.43 15.31
CA THR A 217 9.25 15.02 14.40
C THR A 217 10.40 14.05 14.09
N LYS A 218 10.90 13.33 15.10
CA LYS A 218 11.97 12.32 14.93
C LYS A 218 11.51 11.16 14.04
N VAL A 219 10.31 10.62 14.28
CA VAL A 219 9.75 9.51 13.49
C VAL A 219 9.47 9.97 12.07
N PHE A 220 8.85 11.13 11.90
CA PHE A 220 8.58 11.72 10.60
C PHE A 220 9.86 11.90 9.77
N THR A 221 10.89 12.52 10.37
CA THR A 221 12.18 12.73 9.68
C THR A 221 12.84 11.42 9.28
N ARG A 222 12.76 10.39 10.13
CA ARG A 222 13.27 9.06 9.82
C ARG A 222 12.56 8.42 8.62
N ILE A 223 11.22 8.61 8.52
CA ILE A 223 10.38 7.97 7.49
C ILE A 223 10.39 8.79 6.19
N LYS A 224 10.25 10.11 6.26
CA LYS A 224 10.12 11.00 5.10
C LYS A 224 11.43 11.64 4.63
N GLY A 225 12.52 11.51 5.38
CA GLY A 225 13.82 12.10 5.04
C GLY A 225 13.94 13.62 5.26
N CYS A 226 12.85 14.30 5.64
CA CYS A 226 12.82 15.72 5.95
C CYS A 226 11.94 15.97 7.18
N THR A 227 12.08 17.13 7.83
CA THR A 227 11.23 17.49 8.98
C THR A 227 9.80 17.80 8.53
N PRO A 228 8.77 17.68 9.41
CA PRO A 228 7.39 18.05 9.08
C PRO A 228 7.28 19.51 8.58
N ARG A 229 8.07 20.42 9.15
CA ARG A 229 8.11 21.82 8.73
C ARG A 229 8.67 22.01 7.33
N GLN A 230 9.74 21.26 6.99
CA GLN A 230 10.30 21.27 5.63
C GLN A 230 9.33 20.67 4.63
N TYR A 231 8.67 19.56 5.01
CA TYR A 231 7.66 18.90 4.17
C TYR A 231 6.53 19.87 3.81
N ARG A 232 5.92 20.56 4.80
CA ARG A 232 4.87 21.56 4.57
C ARG A 232 5.34 22.69 3.63
N LYS A 233 6.53 23.24 3.88
CA LYS A 233 7.06 24.32 3.05
C LYS A 233 7.26 23.91 1.58
N ASN A 234 7.60 22.65 1.35
CA ASN A 234 7.79 22.12 -0.02
C ASN A 234 6.46 21.88 -0.77
N GLN A 235 5.34 21.75 -0.04
CA GLN A 235 4.00 21.61 -0.63
C GLN A 235 3.37 22.97 -0.98
N GLU A 236 3.85 24.07 -0.38
CA GLU A 236 3.37 25.43 -0.63
C GLU A 236 4.06 26.10 -1.83
N GLN A 237 5.01 25.44 -2.48
CA GLN A 237 5.73 25.89 -3.68
C GLN A 237 5.23 25.18 -4.93
#